data_566d586eda1b8af0199862ff07d0bd78
#
_entry.id   566d586eda1b8af0199862ff07d0bd78
#
_cell.length_a   1.000
_cell.length_b   1.000
_cell.length_c   1.000
_cell.angle_alpha   90.00
_cell.angle_beta   90.00
_cell.angle_gamma   90.00
#
_symmetry.space_group_name_H-M   'P 1'
#
loop_
_entity.id
_entity.type
_entity.pdbx_description
1 polymer ?
#
loop_
_entity_poly.entity_id
_entity_poly.type
_entity_poly.pdbx_seq_one_letter_code
_entity_poly.pdbx_strand_id
1 'polypeptide(L)'
;YVQRNGSFSYLNTKTGKMETWNMTDGNDNRANEVALVSKYQFDNGWLWKLNAKYMNAPRANYVDYGGSTISEVAEADGYQLSDGSAYSGLIEGRRTWLHIGKVSNALLTTEMSKQLNNHKLMIGLNEWYYHLNYYSSSFQWAGTVEAYPRTLNHMYVNPLDPTQTAHRSETFGYNELSPEYTKGSENKLALYFTDEWRITPKFKLFYGGRLEYYRMSADQISASRFRGFHLGNFNTYSTAADGSIVATEHSIAPANVTKNKLNYAATLQMTYNVTNQFGLTADATIATRFPRISEYAGTGPTEEQYKRVTIPLVRGGIFYKNSWLDLSSMVTYISKSNNIDQQNLTKPGTSEGKTVLLIYNIQTLGWTTSAEINPFKNFHMHALFTYQKPVYKNYNASVTFSDGQTMSVNANNKIVKEIPQVLIELDPRYDITKNLSAWLSFRYFGKTYANLQEALYFNGHWETFGGINWNVNKNLSLGVSVINIFNEKGAKGTISGSELITKDEAGKYAGKYMSGNYLRPFTVEFNASIKF
;
A
#
# COMPACT_ATOMS: atom_id res chain seq x y z
N TYR A 1 8.67 11.51 -15.99
CA TYR A 1 7.90 11.01 -17.15
C TYR A 1 8.71 9.94 -17.84
N VAL A 2 8.30 8.70 -17.77
CA VAL A 2 8.82 7.64 -18.63
C VAL A 2 8.11 7.79 -19.97
N GLN A 3 8.83 7.71 -21.08
CA GLN A 3 8.19 7.74 -22.39
C GLN A 3 7.16 6.61 -22.50
N ARG A 4 5.91 6.97 -22.77
CA ARG A 4 4.77 6.04 -22.76
C ARG A 4 4.92 4.86 -23.74
N ASN A 5 5.78 4.99 -24.73
CA ASN A 5 6.06 4.01 -25.77
C ASN A 5 7.54 3.62 -25.82
N GLY A 6 8.29 3.80 -24.72
CA GLY A 6 9.69 3.37 -24.64
C GLY A 6 9.82 1.85 -24.55
N SER A 7 10.90 1.32 -25.04
CA SER A 7 11.31 -0.05 -24.83
C SER A 7 12.70 -0.09 -24.21
N PHE A 8 12.94 -1.08 -23.37
CA PHE A 8 14.25 -1.33 -22.75
C PHE A 8 14.74 -2.71 -23.12
N SER A 9 16.01 -2.81 -23.46
CA SER A 9 16.67 -4.11 -23.56
C SER A 9 17.16 -4.53 -22.18
N TYR A 10 16.88 -5.76 -21.78
CA TYR A 10 17.35 -6.33 -20.53
C TYR A 10 17.81 -7.77 -20.71
N LEU A 11 18.72 -8.21 -19.84
CA LEU A 11 19.10 -9.61 -19.79
C LEU A 11 18.07 -10.39 -18.97
N ASN A 12 17.41 -11.34 -19.60
CA ASN A 12 16.61 -12.31 -18.85
C ASN A 12 17.55 -13.38 -18.28
N THR A 13 17.83 -13.28 -16.99
CA THR A 13 18.78 -14.17 -16.34
C THR A 13 18.27 -15.61 -16.26
N LYS A 14 16.95 -15.83 -16.34
CA LYS A 14 16.34 -17.16 -16.39
C LYS A 14 16.64 -17.88 -17.71
N THR A 15 16.70 -17.14 -18.81
CA THR A 15 16.95 -17.68 -20.15
C THR A 15 18.39 -17.43 -20.63
N GLY A 16 19.13 -16.54 -19.96
CA GLY A 16 20.45 -16.07 -20.36
C GLY A 16 20.45 -15.23 -21.64
N LYS A 17 19.28 -14.75 -22.09
CA LYS A 17 19.12 -14.02 -23.35
C LYS A 17 18.76 -12.57 -23.12
N MET A 18 19.23 -11.70 -24.03
CA MET A 18 18.72 -10.32 -24.09
C MET A 18 17.30 -10.33 -24.63
N GLU A 19 16.40 -9.69 -23.89
CA GLU A 19 14.99 -9.53 -24.24
C GLU A 19 14.64 -8.04 -24.26
N THR A 20 13.54 -7.69 -24.91
CA THR A 20 13.05 -6.32 -24.96
C THR A 20 11.76 -6.21 -24.13
N TRP A 21 11.73 -5.24 -23.23
CA TRP A 21 10.56 -4.87 -22.46
C TRP A 21 9.95 -3.60 -23.05
N ASN A 22 8.66 -3.64 -23.37
CA ASN A 22 7.91 -2.45 -23.75
C ASN A 22 7.17 -1.90 -22.53
N MET A 23 7.23 -0.61 -22.29
CA MET A 23 6.56 0.05 -21.17
C MET A 23 5.04 -0.18 -21.16
N THR A 24 4.46 -0.53 -22.31
CA THR A 24 3.04 -0.86 -22.46
C THR A 24 2.68 -2.29 -22.07
N ASP A 25 3.65 -3.19 -21.94
CA ASP A 25 3.41 -4.64 -21.78
C ASP A 25 3.27 -5.05 -20.30
N GLY A 26 3.41 -4.10 -19.39
CA GLY A 26 3.59 -4.36 -17.97
C GLY A 26 2.40 -4.88 -17.20
N ASN A 27 1.19 -4.60 -17.65
CA ASN A 27 -0.02 -4.91 -16.92
C ASN A 27 -0.92 -5.83 -17.74
N ASP A 28 -0.69 -7.14 -17.63
CA ASP A 28 -1.56 -8.16 -18.23
C ASP A 28 -2.28 -8.92 -17.11
N ASN A 29 -3.52 -8.53 -16.85
CA ASN A 29 -4.36 -9.18 -15.88
C ASN A 29 -5.52 -9.87 -16.58
N ARG A 30 -5.59 -11.20 -16.45
CA ARG A 30 -6.67 -12.02 -16.98
C ARG A 30 -7.23 -12.86 -15.86
N ALA A 31 -8.52 -12.71 -15.60
CA ALA A 31 -9.21 -13.46 -14.58
C ALA A 31 -10.53 -13.98 -15.11
N ASN A 32 -10.85 -15.21 -14.71
CA ASN A 32 -12.19 -15.81 -14.85
C ASN A 32 -12.80 -15.87 -13.46
N GLU A 33 -14.05 -15.49 -13.35
CA GLU A 33 -14.77 -15.44 -12.09
C GLU A 33 -16.15 -16.07 -12.25
N VAL A 34 -16.52 -16.89 -11.28
CA VAL A 34 -17.88 -17.42 -11.12
C VAL A 34 -18.34 -17.10 -9.71
N ALA A 35 -19.53 -16.54 -9.60
CA ALA A 35 -20.14 -16.23 -8.31
C ALA A 35 -21.57 -16.79 -8.24
N LEU A 36 -21.92 -17.33 -7.08
CA LEU A 36 -23.26 -17.77 -6.73
C LEU A 36 -23.72 -16.95 -5.51
N VAL A 37 -24.83 -16.24 -5.68
CA VAL A 37 -25.47 -15.50 -4.60
C VAL A 37 -26.88 -16.05 -4.43
N SER A 38 -27.20 -16.49 -3.23
CA SER A 38 -28.54 -17.02 -2.90
C SER A 38 -29.05 -16.35 -1.62
N LYS A 39 -30.35 -16.14 -1.61
CA LYS A 39 -31.07 -15.65 -0.44
C LYS A 39 -32.39 -16.42 -0.35
N TYR A 40 -32.62 -17.06 0.80
CA TYR A 40 -33.83 -17.81 1.04
C TYR A 40 -34.45 -17.42 2.39
N GLN A 41 -35.75 -17.11 2.36
CA GLN A 41 -36.51 -16.78 3.57
C GLN A 41 -37.38 -18.02 3.91
N PHE A 42 -37.12 -18.57 5.10
CA PHE A 42 -37.93 -19.70 5.63
C PHE A 42 -39.25 -19.20 6.23
N ASP A 43 -40.28 -20.02 6.22
CA ASP A 43 -41.59 -19.69 6.79
C ASP A 43 -41.54 -19.37 8.30
N ASN A 44 -40.60 -19.98 9.01
CA ASN A 44 -40.39 -19.74 10.44
C ASN A 44 -39.60 -18.43 10.74
N GLY A 45 -39.38 -17.59 9.71
CA GLY A 45 -38.75 -16.27 9.85
C GLY A 45 -37.22 -16.26 9.82
N TRP A 46 -36.55 -17.40 9.63
CA TRP A 46 -35.12 -17.44 9.36
C TRP A 46 -34.83 -16.98 7.94
N LEU A 47 -33.75 -16.20 7.81
CA LEU A 47 -33.19 -15.77 6.54
C LEU A 47 -31.83 -16.43 6.35
N TRP A 48 -31.71 -17.26 5.32
CA TRP A 48 -30.43 -17.80 4.88
C TRP A 48 -29.88 -16.98 3.72
N LYS A 49 -28.56 -16.72 3.77
CA LYS A 49 -27.81 -16.11 2.67
C LYS A 49 -26.58 -16.95 2.39
N LEU A 50 -26.28 -17.11 1.11
CA LEU A 50 -25.09 -17.75 0.60
C LEU A 50 -24.42 -16.83 -0.42
N ASN A 51 -23.11 -16.66 -0.27
CA ASN A 51 -22.25 -16.02 -1.26
C ASN A 51 -21.05 -16.96 -1.46
N ALA A 52 -20.94 -17.54 -2.64
CA ALA A 52 -19.82 -18.37 -3.05
C ALA A 52 -19.20 -17.78 -4.30
N LYS A 53 -17.88 -17.68 -4.31
CA LYS A 53 -17.13 -17.07 -5.41
C LYS A 53 -15.87 -17.87 -5.65
N TYR A 54 -15.58 -18.14 -6.90
CA TYR A 54 -14.30 -18.68 -7.33
C TYR A 54 -13.71 -17.77 -8.40
N MET A 55 -12.43 -17.44 -8.26
CA MET A 55 -11.68 -16.67 -9.24
C MET A 55 -10.38 -17.41 -9.57
N ASN A 56 -10.06 -17.47 -10.85
CA ASN A 56 -8.77 -17.91 -11.34
C ASN A 56 -8.17 -16.86 -12.27
N ALA A 57 -7.03 -16.31 -11.89
CA ALA A 57 -6.24 -15.37 -12.67
C ALA A 57 -4.95 -16.07 -13.14
N PRO A 58 -4.94 -16.67 -14.34
CA PRO A 58 -3.75 -17.30 -14.91
C PRO A 58 -2.66 -16.29 -15.24
N ARG A 59 -3.00 -15.02 -15.28
CA ARG A 59 -2.08 -13.88 -15.41
C ARG A 59 -2.53 -12.76 -14.48
N ALA A 60 -1.67 -12.42 -13.53
CA ALA A 60 -1.82 -11.30 -12.61
C ALA A 60 -0.49 -10.54 -12.58
N ASN A 61 -0.16 -9.93 -13.72
CA ASN A 61 1.12 -9.24 -13.92
C ASN A 61 0.93 -7.73 -13.73
N TYR A 62 1.85 -7.11 -13.02
CA TYR A 62 1.88 -5.66 -12.91
C TYR A 62 3.33 -5.15 -12.85
N VAL A 63 3.51 -3.88 -13.10
CA VAL A 63 4.81 -3.21 -13.11
C VAL A 63 4.79 -2.04 -12.14
N ASP A 64 5.79 -2.01 -11.28
CA ASP A 64 6.08 -0.88 -10.43
C ASP A 64 7.28 -0.09 -10.96
N TYR A 65 7.15 1.24 -10.94
CA TYR A 65 8.23 2.15 -11.29
C TYR A 65 8.61 2.97 -10.08
N GLY A 66 9.85 2.82 -9.61
CA GLY A 66 10.40 3.58 -8.51
C GLY A 66 11.56 4.46 -8.95
N GLY A 67 11.55 5.74 -8.54
CA GLY A 67 12.76 6.56 -8.50
C GLY A 67 13.64 6.13 -7.33
N SER A 68 14.96 6.25 -7.49
CA SER A 68 15.88 6.02 -6.39
C SER A 68 16.57 7.34 -5.99
N THR A 69 17.84 7.45 -6.18
CA THR A 69 18.61 8.62 -5.79
C THR A 69 18.83 9.56 -6.97
N ILE A 70 18.92 10.86 -6.69
CA ILE A 70 19.43 11.84 -7.63
C ILE A 70 20.92 11.98 -7.34
N SER A 71 21.74 11.86 -8.36
CA SER A 71 23.19 12.04 -8.29
C SER A 71 23.69 12.88 -9.45
N GLU A 72 24.83 13.53 -9.26
CA GLU A 72 25.52 14.26 -10.31
C GLU A 72 26.55 13.33 -10.94
N VAL A 73 26.63 13.31 -12.27
CA VAL A 73 27.57 12.48 -13.04
C VAL A 73 28.39 13.35 -13.99
N ALA A 74 29.65 12.95 -14.18
CA ALA A 74 30.55 13.53 -15.15
C ALA A 74 30.56 12.68 -16.45
N GLU A 75 31.10 13.21 -17.55
CA GLU A 75 31.26 12.46 -18.81
C GLU A 75 32.07 11.18 -18.61
N ALA A 76 33.07 11.21 -17.72
CA ALA A 76 33.90 10.05 -17.38
C ALA A 76 33.11 8.89 -16.75
N ASP A 77 31.92 9.13 -16.21
CA ASP A 77 31.06 8.09 -15.64
C ASP A 77 30.36 7.24 -16.72
N GLY A 78 30.52 7.60 -17.99
CA GLY A 78 30.14 6.76 -19.14
C GLY A 78 28.65 6.76 -19.49
N TYR A 79 27.86 7.68 -18.95
CA TYR A 79 26.47 7.87 -19.36
C TYR A 79 26.37 8.57 -20.70
N GLN A 80 25.40 8.17 -21.53
CA GLN A 80 25.22 8.73 -22.85
C GLN A 80 23.74 8.90 -23.19
N LEU A 81 23.47 9.90 -24.02
CA LEU A 81 22.17 10.07 -24.65
C LEU A 81 21.95 9.03 -25.77
N SER A 82 20.73 8.94 -26.27
CA SER A 82 20.35 7.99 -27.34
C SER A 82 21.13 8.19 -28.65
N ASP A 83 21.61 9.41 -28.91
CA ASP A 83 22.43 9.74 -30.08
C ASP A 83 23.93 9.38 -29.90
N GLY A 84 24.27 8.84 -28.70
CA GLY A 84 25.66 8.44 -28.38
C GLY A 84 26.51 9.56 -27.81
N SER A 85 25.98 10.78 -27.67
CA SER A 85 26.72 11.88 -27.04
C SER A 85 26.90 11.63 -25.53
N ALA A 86 28.07 11.96 -24.99
CA ALA A 86 28.35 11.85 -23.56
C ALA A 86 27.42 12.77 -22.76
N TYR A 87 27.01 12.31 -21.60
CA TYR A 87 26.14 13.08 -20.70
C TYR A 87 26.86 13.39 -19.40
N SER A 88 26.76 14.65 -18.97
CA SER A 88 27.13 15.11 -17.64
C SER A 88 25.97 15.93 -17.04
N GLY A 89 25.78 15.85 -15.73
CA GLY A 89 24.74 16.56 -15.01
C GLY A 89 23.97 15.67 -14.04
N LEU A 90 22.77 16.10 -13.67
CA LEU A 90 21.96 15.36 -12.71
C LEU A 90 21.24 14.18 -13.38
N ILE A 91 21.35 13.02 -12.78
CA ILE A 91 20.59 11.81 -13.16
C ILE A 91 19.70 11.38 -12.00
N GLU A 92 18.55 10.82 -12.35
CA GLU A 92 17.71 10.05 -11.44
C GLU A 92 17.90 8.56 -11.74
N GLY A 93 18.46 7.82 -10.79
CA GLY A 93 18.44 6.36 -10.83
C GLY A 93 17.01 5.87 -10.69
N ARG A 94 16.60 4.93 -11.52
CA ARG A 94 15.25 4.38 -11.52
C ARG A 94 15.29 2.86 -11.48
N ARG A 95 14.23 2.28 -10.93
CA ARG A 95 14.04 0.84 -10.90
C ARG A 95 12.64 0.50 -11.40
N THR A 96 12.58 -0.52 -12.23
CA THR A 96 11.35 -1.12 -12.70
C THR A 96 11.25 -2.51 -12.10
N TRP A 97 10.16 -2.82 -11.40
CA TRP A 97 9.86 -4.16 -10.90
C TRP A 97 8.78 -4.79 -11.75
N LEU A 98 9.06 -6.00 -12.20
CA LEU A 98 8.14 -6.85 -12.92
C LEU A 98 7.57 -7.87 -11.94
N HIS A 99 6.30 -7.84 -11.72
CA HIS A 99 5.59 -8.77 -10.86
C HIS A 99 4.77 -9.72 -11.74
N ILE A 100 5.13 -10.98 -11.74
CA ILE A 100 4.48 -12.01 -12.52
C ILE A 100 3.79 -12.98 -11.58
N GLY A 101 2.48 -13.09 -11.70
CA GLY A 101 1.67 -13.88 -10.79
C GLY A 101 0.65 -14.75 -11.48
N LYS A 102 0.32 -15.86 -10.79
CA LYS A 102 -0.89 -16.64 -11.01
C LYS A 102 -1.61 -16.72 -9.68
N VAL A 103 -2.87 -16.36 -9.68
CA VAL A 103 -3.66 -16.31 -8.46
C VAL A 103 -4.95 -17.09 -8.67
N SER A 104 -5.32 -17.89 -7.68
CA SER A 104 -6.68 -18.39 -7.57
C SER A 104 -7.22 -18.18 -6.17
N ASN A 105 -8.48 -17.88 -6.04
CA ASN A 105 -9.12 -17.79 -4.75
C ASN A 105 -10.55 -18.37 -4.78
N ALA A 106 -10.98 -18.89 -3.65
CA ALA A 106 -12.35 -19.29 -3.39
C ALA A 106 -12.82 -18.61 -2.11
N LEU A 107 -14.02 -18.09 -2.15
CA LEU A 107 -14.71 -17.49 -1.02
C LEU A 107 -16.05 -18.18 -0.85
N LEU A 108 -16.35 -18.59 0.38
CA LEU A 108 -17.66 -19.03 0.80
C LEU A 108 -18.07 -18.23 2.03
N THR A 109 -19.24 -17.60 1.98
CA THR A 109 -19.87 -17.01 3.16
C THR A 109 -21.31 -17.51 3.21
N THR A 110 -21.68 -18.11 4.33
CA THR A 110 -23.07 -18.52 4.59
C THR A 110 -23.51 -17.97 5.92
N GLU A 111 -24.72 -17.42 5.96
CA GLU A 111 -25.27 -16.72 7.12
C GLU A 111 -26.72 -17.15 7.36
N MET A 112 -27.05 -17.35 8.61
CA MET A 112 -28.42 -17.50 9.09
C MET A 112 -28.75 -16.36 10.02
N SER A 113 -29.85 -15.66 9.77
CA SER A 113 -30.28 -14.56 10.63
C SER A 113 -31.79 -14.61 10.91
N LYS A 114 -32.17 -14.10 12.07
CA LYS A 114 -33.58 -14.02 12.50
C LYS A 114 -33.81 -12.84 13.42
N GLN A 115 -34.96 -12.18 13.25
CA GLN A 115 -35.49 -11.22 14.22
C GLN A 115 -36.27 -11.99 15.28
N LEU A 116 -35.87 -11.87 16.54
CA LEU A 116 -36.50 -12.49 17.71
C LEU A 116 -36.87 -11.39 18.71
N ASN A 117 -38.10 -10.91 18.71
CA ASN A 117 -38.53 -9.80 19.54
C ASN A 117 -37.56 -8.61 19.45
N ASN A 118 -36.82 -8.36 20.53
CA ASN A 118 -35.87 -7.25 20.63
C ASN A 118 -34.45 -7.60 20.12
N HIS A 119 -34.23 -8.83 19.64
CA HIS A 119 -32.93 -9.31 19.17
C HIS A 119 -32.94 -9.53 17.68
N LYS A 120 -31.85 -9.15 17.02
CA LYS A 120 -31.56 -9.55 15.62
C LYS A 120 -30.29 -10.37 15.61
N LEU A 121 -30.50 -11.67 15.66
CA LEU A 121 -29.41 -12.66 15.71
C LEU A 121 -28.90 -12.97 14.31
N MET A 122 -27.60 -13.16 14.18
CA MET A 122 -26.95 -13.70 13.00
C MET A 122 -25.82 -14.63 13.44
N ILE A 123 -25.72 -15.77 12.77
CA ILE A 123 -24.59 -16.69 12.83
C ILE A 123 -24.11 -16.96 11.41
N GLY A 124 -22.83 -17.02 11.22
CA GLY A 124 -22.26 -17.23 9.90
C GLY A 124 -20.96 -18.02 9.92
N LEU A 125 -20.70 -18.63 8.79
CA LEU A 125 -19.45 -19.30 8.49
C LEU A 125 -18.84 -18.65 7.25
N ASN A 126 -17.53 -18.40 7.30
CA ASN A 126 -16.79 -17.85 6.19
C ASN A 126 -15.55 -18.70 5.96
N GLU A 127 -15.34 -19.10 4.73
CA GLU A 127 -14.10 -19.73 4.29
C GLU A 127 -13.51 -18.92 3.15
N TRP A 128 -12.21 -18.72 3.23
CA TRP A 128 -11.42 -18.04 2.21
C TRP A 128 -10.17 -18.84 1.94
N TYR A 129 -10.06 -19.32 0.72
CA TYR A 129 -8.88 -20.00 0.21
C TYR A 129 -8.21 -19.13 -0.84
N TYR A 130 -6.89 -19.00 -0.75
CA TYR A 130 -6.06 -18.21 -1.66
C TYR A 130 -4.84 -19.03 -2.05
N HIS A 131 -4.55 -19.10 -3.33
CA HIS A 131 -3.34 -19.70 -3.86
C HIS A 131 -2.59 -18.68 -4.71
N LEU A 132 -1.30 -18.60 -4.49
CA LEU A 132 -0.38 -17.69 -5.17
C LEU A 132 0.79 -18.48 -5.75
N ASN A 133 1.10 -18.22 -7.02
CA ASN A 133 2.39 -18.53 -7.59
C ASN A 133 2.94 -17.22 -8.16
N TYR A 134 3.92 -16.64 -7.47
CA TYR A 134 4.39 -15.29 -7.66
C TYR A 134 5.90 -15.27 -7.82
N TYR A 135 6.34 -14.45 -8.74
CA TYR A 135 7.74 -14.18 -9.03
C TYR A 135 7.91 -12.69 -9.37
N SER A 136 8.96 -12.06 -8.88
CA SER A 136 9.31 -10.70 -9.28
C SER A 136 10.73 -10.63 -9.82
N SER A 137 10.96 -9.70 -10.71
CA SER A 137 12.28 -9.30 -11.21
C SER A 137 12.36 -7.79 -11.30
N SER A 138 13.56 -7.25 -11.36
CA SER A 138 13.74 -5.81 -11.50
C SER A 138 14.93 -5.48 -12.37
N PHE A 139 14.89 -4.35 -13.02
CA PHE A 139 16.04 -3.77 -13.70
C PHE A 139 16.19 -2.29 -13.35
N GLN A 140 17.42 -1.80 -13.41
CA GLN A 140 17.77 -0.42 -13.14
C GLN A 140 18.04 0.31 -14.45
N TRP A 141 17.72 1.59 -14.47
CA TRP A 141 18.00 2.50 -15.55
C TRP A 141 18.15 3.92 -15.00
N ALA A 142 18.64 4.84 -15.80
CA ALA A 142 18.78 6.24 -15.41
C ALA A 142 18.08 7.15 -16.40
N GLY A 143 17.56 8.24 -15.88
CA GLY A 143 17.02 9.34 -16.67
C GLY A 143 17.65 10.66 -16.27
N THR A 144 17.63 11.61 -17.20
CA THR A 144 18.03 13.01 -16.93
C THR A 144 17.03 13.67 -15.98
N VAL A 145 17.51 14.61 -15.16
CA VAL A 145 16.66 15.42 -14.26
C VAL A 145 16.31 16.71 -14.97
N GLU A 146 15.25 16.68 -15.74
CA GLU A 146 14.75 17.80 -16.54
C GLU A 146 13.23 17.71 -16.75
N ALA A 147 12.60 18.74 -17.31
CA ALA A 147 11.14 18.78 -17.52
C ALA A 147 10.61 17.62 -18.38
N TYR A 148 11.41 17.17 -19.36
CA TYR A 148 11.13 16.01 -20.22
C TYR A 148 12.29 15.02 -20.10
N PRO A 149 12.32 14.16 -19.06
CA PRO A 149 13.44 13.27 -18.80
C PRO A 149 13.71 12.34 -19.97
N ARG A 150 14.98 12.23 -20.35
CA ARG A 150 15.48 11.31 -21.37
C ARG A 150 16.12 10.10 -20.70
N THR A 151 15.93 8.93 -21.26
CA THR A 151 16.62 7.71 -20.81
C THR A 151 18.09 7.78 -21.23
N LEU A 152 18.98 7.35 -20.36
CA LEU A 152 20.42 7.34 -20.60
C LEU A 152 20.91 5.91 -20.85
N ASN A 153 21.82 5.77 -21.80
CA ASN A 153 22.58 4.56 -22.00
C ASN A 153 23.78 4.52 -21.04
N HIS A 154 24.16 3.32 -20.61
CA HIS A 154 25.35 3.07 -19.84
C HIS A 154 26.01 1.76 -20.29
N MET A 155 27.32 1.63 -20.08
CA MET A 155 28.01 0.37 -20.38
C MET A 155 27.63 -0.66 -19.32
N TYR A 156 27.13 -1.79 -19.79
CA TYR A 156 26.67 -2.90 -18.96
C TYR A 156 27.48 -4.16 -19.24
N VAL A 157 28.03 -4.75 -18.19
CA VAL A 157 28.67 -6.06 -18.23
C VAL A 157 27.69 -7.09 -17.70
N ASN A 158 27.50 -8.16 -18.42
CA ASN A 158 26.63 -9.25 -17.98
C ASN A 158 27.18 -9.85 -16.66
N PRO A 159 26.47 -9.75 -15.53
CA PRO A 159 26.97 -10.29 -14.27
C PRO A 159 27.03 -11.82 -14.24
N LEU A 160 26.34 -12.49 -15.19
CA LEU A 160 26.34 -13.95 -15.32
C LEU A 160 27.46 -14.45 -16.23
N ASP A 161 28.07 -13.57 -16.99
CA ASP A 161 29.21 -13.90 -17.83
C ASP A 161 30.10 -12.65 -17.98
N PRO A 162 30.97 -12.37 -17.02
CA PRO A 162 31.84 -11.21 -17.04
C PRO A 162 32.93 -11.29 -18.11
N THR A 163 33.06 -12.42 -18.80
CA THR A 163 34.00 -12.57 -19.92
C THR A 163 33.42 -12.01 -21.22
N GLN A 164 32.12 -11.74 -21.26
CA GLN A 164 31.49 -11.11 -22.42
C GLN A 164 31.88 -9.64 -22.52
N THR A 165 31.91 -9.15 -23.74
CA THR A 165 32.13 -7.74 -24.02
C THR A 165 31.04 -6.90 -23.38
N ALA A 166 31.43 -5.79 -22.72
CA ALA A 166 30.49 -4.83 -22.19
C ALA A 166 29.57 -4.28 -23.30
N HIS A 167 28.28 -4.30 -23.06
CA HIS A 167 27.28 -3.79 -23.99
C HIS A 167 26.77 -2.43 -23.52
N ARG A 168 26.59 -1.52 -24.46
CA ARG A 168 25.89 -0.28 -24.21
C ARG A 168 24.38 -0.55 -24.16
N SER A 169 23.74 -0.21 -23.05
CA SER A 169 22.34 -0.49 -22.82
C SER A 169 21.68 0.62 -22.02
N GLU A 170 20.40 0.88 -22.28
CA GLU A 170 19.54 1.73 -21.47
C GLU A 170 19.29 1.14 -20.07
N THR A 171 19.44 -0.17 -19.93
CA THR A 171 19.33 -0.83 -18.64
C THR A 171 20.71 -1.24 -18.14
N PHE A 172 20.96 -0.96 -16.88
CA PHE A 172 22.18 -1.39 -16.19
C PHE A 172 21.80 -1.90 -14.79
N GLY A 173 22.72 -2.66 -14.22
CA GLY A 173 22.46 -3.23 -12.91
C GLY A 173 21.18 -4.06 -12.93
N TYR A 174 21.02 -4.88 -13.98
CA TYR A 174 19.94 -5.83 -14.01
C TYR A 174 20.04 -6.70 -12.77
N ASN A 175 19.07 -6.50 -11.95
CA ASN A 175 18.93 -7.26 -10.74
C ASN A 175 17.71 -8.16 -10.96
N GLU A 176 17.92 -9.32 -11.54
CA GLU A 176 16.88 -10.34 -11.53
C GLU A 176 16.45 -10.69 -10.11
N LEU A 177 17.08 -10.04 -9.22
CA LEU A 177 17.28 -10.48 -7.91
C LEU A 177 16.92 -9.56 -6.83
N SER A 178 15.83 -8.99 -6.95
CA SER A 178 14.92 -9.18 -5.82
C SER A 178 13.94 -10.27 -6.24
N PRO A 179 14.29 -11.53 -6.47
CA PRO A 179 13.30 -12.52 -6.75
C PRO A 179 12.58 -12.75 -5.45
N GLU A 180 11.49 -12.06 -5.31
CA GLU A 180 10.47 -12.59 -4.44
C GLU A 180 9.89 -13.77 -5.20
N TYR A 181 10.13 -14.95 -4.71
CA TYR A 181 9.46 -16.15 -5.17
C TYR A 181 8.59 -16.66 -4.05
N THR A 182 7.31 -16.82 -4.34
CA THR A 182 6.36 -17.40 -3.41
C THR A 182 5.39 -18.30 -4.16
N LYS A 183 5.37 -19.57 -3.80
CA LYS A 183 4.36 -20.51 -4.27
C LYS A 183 3.70 -21.13 -3.07
N GLY A 184 2.42 -20.87 -2.88
CA GLY A 184 1.76 -21.37 -1.69
C GLY A 184 0.30 -21.03 -1.60
N SER A 185 -0.29 -21.37 -0.47
CA SER A 185 -1.70 -21.15 -0.20
C SER A 185 -1.95 -20.65 1.22
N GLU A 186 -3.01 -19.92 1.36
CA GLU A 186 -3.63 -19.54 2.63
C GLU A 186 -5.06 -20.05 2.68
N ASN A 187 -5.46 -20.54 3.84
CA ASN A 187 -6.86 -20.88 4.12
C ASN A 187 -7.28 -20.23 5.43
N LYS A 188 -8.48 -19.65 5.45
CA LYS A 188 -9.12 -19.03 6.62
C LYS A 188 -10.53 -19.56 6.74
N LEU A 189 -10.76 -20.34 7.78
CA LEU A 189 -12.08 -20.81 8.14
C LEU A 189 -12.53 -20.11 9.42
N ALA A 190 -13.65 -19.41 9.36
CA ALA A 190 -14.15 -18.63 10.47
C ALA A 190 -15.62 -18.90 10.78
N LEU A 191 -15.91 -19.02 12.06
CA LEU A 191 -17.25 -18.97 12.63
C LEU A 191 -17.44 -17.62 13.31
N TYR A 192 -18.60 -17.01 13.13
CA TYR A 192 -18.93 -15.73 13.76
C TYR A 192 -20.41 -15.62 14.10
N PHE A 193 -20.69 -14.77 15.06
CA PHE A 193 -22.06 -14.42 15.42
C PHE A 193 -22.16 -12.92 15.72
N THR A 194 -23.36 -12.37 15.56
CA THR A 194 -23.72 -11.03 16.02
C THR A 194 -25.12 -11.00 16.56
N ASP A 195 -25.37 -10.10 17.51
CA ASP A 195 -26.70 -9.76 17.99
C ASP A 195 -26.87 -8.25 18.09
N GLU A 196 -27.94 -7.74 17.55
CA GLU A 196 -28.45 -6.40 17.82
C GLU A 196 -29.60 -6.50 18.81
N TRP A 197 -29.37 -6.08 20.04
CA TRP A 197 -30.35 -6.12 21.12
C TRP A 197 -30.91 -4.73 21.42
N ARG A 198 -32.19 -4.55 21.20
CA ARG A 198 -32.94 -3.35 21.61
C ARG A 198 -33.43 -3.52 23.02
N ILE A 199 -32.61 -3.14 24.01
CA ILE A 199 -32.89 -3.30 25.43
C ILE A 199 -34.08 -2.43 25.82
N THR A 200 -34.12 -1.18 25.33
CA THR A 200 -35.25 -0.26 25.43
C THR A 200 -35.43 0.48 24.09
N PRO A 201 -36.54 1.23 23.88
CA PRO A 201 -36.67 2.10 22.71
C PRO A 201 -35.55 3.11 22.55
N LYS A 202 -34.88 3.49 23.64
CA LYS A 202 -33.77 4.46 23.62
C LYS A 202 -32.38 3.82 23.64
N PHE A 203 -32.26 2.57 24.08
CA PHE A 203 -30.94 1.92 24.25
C PHE A 203 -30.82 0.67 23.42
N LYS A 204 -29.83 0.68 22.56
CA LYS A 204 -29.46 -0.42 21.66
C LYS A 204 -28.03 -0.88 21.95
N LEU A 205 -27.84 -2.17 22.01
CA LEU A 205 -26.57 -2.87 22.11
C LEU A 205 -26.35 -3.71 20.86
N PHE A 206 -25.18 -3.60 20.25
CA PHE A 206 -24.73 -4.53 19.22
C PHE A 206 -23.45 -5.20 19.71
N TYR A 207 -23.40 -6.51 19.65
CA TYR A 207 -22.20 -7.27 20.01
C TYR A 207 -22.02 -8.46 19.10
N GLY A 208 -20.79 -8.91 19.01
CA GLY A 208 -20.46 -10.08 18.19
C GLY A 208 -19.05 -10.58 18.41
N GLY A 209 -18.83 -11.77 17.92
CA GLY A 209 -17.54 -12.45 17.99
C GLY A 209 -17.25 -13.24 16.74
N ARG A 210 -15.99 -13.39 16.44
CA ARG A 210 -15.45 -14.19 15.34
C ARG A 210 -14.25 -14.99 15.83
N LEU A 211 -14.23 -16.26 15.47
CA LEU A 211 -13.09 -17.15 15.65
C LEU A 211 -12.67 -17.66 14.28
N GLU A 212 -11.38 -17.55 13.96
CA GLU A 212 -10.85 -17.88 12.64
C GLU A 212 -9.62 -18.78 12.76
N TYR A 213 -9.71 -19.95 12.17
CA TYR A 213 -8.56 -20.81 11.96
C TYR A 213 -7.85 -20.38 10.66
N TYR A 214 -6.58 -20.02 10.80
CA TYR A 214 -5.71 -19.58 9.71
C TYR A 214 -4.61 -20.62 9.46
N ARG A 215 -4.51 -21.09 8.23
CA ARG A 215 -3.43 -21.97 7.78
C ARG A 215 -2.74 -21.32 6.58
N MET A 216 -1.40 -21.29 6.63
CA MET A 216 -0.55 -20.87 5.53
C MET A 216 0.48 -21.97 5.25
N SER A 217 0.72 -22.26 3.98
CA SER A 217 1.81 -23.13 3.54
C SER A 217 2.41 -22.58 2.26
N ALA A 218 3.71 -22.33 2.24
CA ALA A 218 4.39 -21.75 1.09
C ALA A 218 5.85 -22.20 0.97
N ASP A 219 6.27 -22.31 -0.28
CA ASP A 219 7.67 -22.33 -0.67
C ASP A 219 8.08 -20.90 -0.99
N GLN A 220 9.04 -20.37 -0.26
CA GLN A 220 9.46 -18.97 -0.36
C GLN A 220 10.96 -18.85 -0.54
N ILE A 221 11.36 -17.89 -1.37
CA ILE A 221 12.70 -17.32 -1.38
C ILE A 221 12.62 -15.87 -1.00
N SER A 222 13.44 -15.51 -0.05
CA SER A 222 13.59 -14.15 0.40
C SER A 222 14.61 -13.40 -0.45
N ALA A 223 14.21 -12.23 -0.95
CA ALA A 223 15.06 -11.30 -1.68
C ALA A 223 16.32 -10.87 -0.90
N SER A 224 16.32 -10.96 0.43
CA SER A 224 17.47 -10.56 1.25
C SER A 224 18.61 -11.56 1.25
N ARG A 225 18.36 -12.82 0.93
CA ARG A 225 19.39 -13.86 0.97
C ARG A 225 20.35 -13.79 -0.19
N PHE A 226 19.86 -13.42 -1.38
CA PHE A 226 20.67 -13.41 -2.60
C PHE A 226 20.13 -12.36 -3.58
N ARG A 227 20.70 -11.20 -3.55
CA ARG A 227 20.42 -10.22 -4.60
C ARG A 227 21.10 -10.70 -5.87
N GLY A 228 20.36 -11.12 -6.84
CA GLY A 228 20.94 -11.38 -8.14
C GLY A 228 20.67 -12.77 -8.73
N PHE A 229 19.96 -13.77 -8.12
CA PHE A 229 20.17 -15.14 -8.52
C PHE A 229 18.92 -16.00 -8.63
N HIS A 230 18.98 -16.98 -9.51
CA HIS A 230 17.91 -17.94 -9.76
C HIS A 230 17.76 -18.98 -8.64
N LEU A 231 16.58 -19.58 -8.62
CA LEU A 231 16.38 -20.91 -8.03
C LEU A 231 17.28 -21.92 -8.75
N GLY A 232 17.96 -22.74 -7.97
CA GLY A 232 18.84 -23.80 -8.46
C GLY A 232 20.31 -23.41 -8.41
N ASN A 233 21.11 -24.04 -9.22
CA ASN A 233 22.55 -23.81 -9.28
C ASN A 233 22.87 -22.61 -10.16
N PHE A 234 23.77 -21.77 -9.70
CA PHE A 234 24.26 -20.60 -10.43
C PHE A 234 25.65 -20.21 -9.92
N ASN A 235 26.37 -19.42 -10.71
CA ASN A 235 27.68 -18.90 -10.33
C ASN A 235 27.62 -17.41 -10.04
N THR A 236 28.35 -16.95 -9.01
CA THR A 236 28.76 -15.56 -8.88
C THR A 236 30.21 -15.42 -9.33
N TYR A 237 30.54 -14.25 -9.85
CA TYR A 237 31.89 -13.96 -10.33
C TYR A 237 32.48 -12.79 -9.56
N SER A 238 33.72 -12.90 -9.17
CA SER A 238 34.49 -11.84 -8.52
C SER A 238 35.87 -11.74 -9.19
N THR A 239 36.47 -10.56 -9.16
CA THR A 239 37.84 -10.36 -9.64
C THR A 239 38.78 -10.54 -8.46
N ALA A 240 39.71 -11.47 -8.57
CA ALA A 240 40.79 -11.67 -7.61
C ALA A 240 41.83 -10.53 -7.69
N ALA A 241 42.71 -10.47 -6.70
CA ALA A 241 43.74 -9.44 -6.63
C ALA A 241 44.74 -9.45 -7.83
N ASP A 242 44.88 -10.60 -8.48
CA ASP A 242 45.71 -10.78 -9.70
C ASP A 242 44.98 -10.48 -10.99
N GLY A 243 43.70 -10.01 -10.90
CA GLY A 243 42.87 -9.69 -12.07
C GLY A 243 42.12 -10.89 -12.65
N SER A 244 42.32 -12.10 -12.14
CA SER A 244 41.60 -13.29 -12.59
C SER A 244 40.14 -13.27 -12.13
N ILE A 245 39.24 -13.89 -12.92
CA ILE A 245 37.82 -14.03 -12.58
C ILE A 245 37.63 -15.36 -11.85
N VAL A 246 37.15 -15.28 -10.62
CA VAL A 246 36.83 -16.42 -9.78
C VAL A 246 35.34 -16.64 -9.76
N ALA A 247 34.92 -17.84 -10.20
CA ALA A 247 33.53 -18.28 -10.11
C ALA A 247 33.29 -18.97 -8.76
N THR A 248 32.21 -18.57 -8.08
CA THR A 248 31.74 -19.24 -6.87
C THR A 248 30.37 -19.85 -7.17
N GLU A 249 30.28 -21.18 -7.05
CA GLU A 249 29.03 -21.90 -7.26
C GLU A 249 28.12 -21.76 -6.03
N HIS A 250 26.85 -21.54 -6.31
CA HIS A 250 25.79 -21.44 -5.32
C HIS A 250 24.61 -22.33 -5.71
N SER A 251 23.84 -22.77 -4.72
CA SER A 251 22.57 -23.45 -4.93
C SER A 251 21.50 -22.85 -4.02
N ILE A 252 20.37 -22.47 -4.58
CA ILE A 252 19.24 -21.93 -3.83
C ILE A 252 18.03 -22.84 -3.99
N ALA A 253 17.52 -23.32 -2.86
CA ALA A 253 16.24 -23.98 -2.75
C ALA A 253 15.25 -23.08 -1.99
N PRO A 254 13.95 -23.13 -2.33
CA PRO A 254 12.94 -22.43 -1.55
C PRO A 254 12.86 -23.02 -0.15
N ALA A 255 12.62 -22.15 0.83
CA ALA A 255 12.30 -22.58 2.18
C ALA A 255 10.79 -22.87 2.27
N ASN A 256 10.44 -24.06 2.73
CA ASN A 256 9.05 -24.39 3.03
C ASN A 256 8.66 -23.82 4.40
N VAL A 257 7.54 -23.12 4.43
CA VAL A 257 6.97 -22.52 5.63
C VAL A 257 5.52 -22.95 5.75
N THR A 258 5.19 -23.61 6.85
CA THR A 258 3.80 -23.97 7.18
C THR A 258 3.46 -23.44 8.57
N LYS A 259 2.37 -22.67 8.68
CA LYS A 259 1.87 -22.11 9.94
C LYS A 259 0.37 -22.33 10.05
N ASN A 260 -0.02 -22.72 11.27
CA ASN A 260 -1.41 -22.88 11.69
C ASN A 260 -1.63 -21.97 12.90
N LYS A 261 -2.62 -21.10 12.83
CA LYS A 261 -2.87 -20.08 13.86
C LYS A 261 -4.36 -19.86 14.06
N LEU A 262 -4.71 -19.35 15.24
CA LEU A 262 -6.07 -18.96 15.58
C LEU A 262 -6.15 -17.46 15.75
N ASN A 263 -7.01 -16.81 14.97
CA ASN A 263 -7.37 -15.40 15.09
C ASN A 263 -8.72 -15.26 15.78
N TYR A 264 -8.94 -14.13 16.41
CA TYR A 264 -10.23 -13.78 16.98
C TYR A 264 -10.54 -12.29 16.79
N ALA A 265 -11.82 -11.99 16.77
CA ALA A 265 -12.32 -10.62 16.86
C ALA A 265 -13.55 -10.59 17.75
N ALA A 266 -13.73 -9.49 18.47
CA ALA A 266 -14.92 -9.21 19.25
C ALA A 266 -15.26 -7.73 19.12
N THR A 267 -16.56 -7.41 19.14
CA THR A 267 -17.07 -6.04 19.07
C THR A 267 -18.23 -5.85 20.03
N LEU A 268 -18.27 -4.67 20.61
CA LEU A 268 -19.38 -4.20 21.44
C LEU A 268 -19.67 -2.75 21.05
N GLN A 269 -20.90 -2.44 20.68
CA GLN A 269 -21.34 -1.08 20.37
C GLN A 269 -22.60 -0.76 21.16
N MET A 270 -22.63 0.40 21.78
CA MET A 270 -23.75 0.94 22.53
C MET A 270 -24.25 2.22 21.86
N THR A 271 -25.55 2.35 21.75
CA THR A 271 -26.20 3.56 21.25
C THR A 271 -27.32 3.94 22.21
N TYR A 272 -27.33 5.18 22.71
CA TYR A 272 -28.35 5.71 23.60
C TYR A 272 -28.96 6.99 23.03
N ASN A 273 -30.24 6.93 22.69
CA ASN A 273 -31.00 8.08 22.22
C ASN A 273 -31.50 8.88 23.44
N VAL A 274 -30.85 10.01 23.75
CA VAL A 274 -31.27 10.92 24.82
C VAL A 274 -32.62 11.56 24.45
N THR A 275 -32.68 12.05 23.22
CA THR A 275 -33.90 12.55 22.55
C THR A 275 -34.10 11.86 21.20
N ASN A 276 -35.16 12.21 20.48
CA ASN A 276 -35.35 11.72 19.10
C ASN A 276 -34.29 12.25 18.12
N GLN A 277 -33.58 13.30 18.46
CA GLN A 277 -32.60 13.98 17.61
C GLN A 277 -31.17 13.81 18.11
N PHE A 278 -30.96 13.65 19.40
CA PHE A 278 -29.63 13.63 20.02
C PHE A 278 -29.40 12.32 20.75
N GLY A 279 -28.20 11.76 20.56
CA GLY A 279 -27.80 10.55 21.26
C GLY A 279 -26.29 10.42 21.45
N LEU A 280 -25.94 9.39 22.21
CA LEU A 280 -24.58 9.00 22.54
C LEU A 280 -24.26 7.66 21.89
N THR A 281 -23.02 7.47 21.49
CA THR A 281 -22.53 6.18 21.00
C THR A 281 -21.18 5.88 21.60
N ALA A 282 -20.93 4.61 21.88
CA ALA A 282 -19.60 4.12 22.26
C ALA A 282 -19.40 2.73 21.65
N ASP A 283 -18.19 2.44 21.21
CA ASP A 283 -17.84 1.11 20.74
C ASP A 283 -16.42 0.70 21.16
N ALA A 284 -16.26 -0.60 21.35
CA ALA A 284 -14.99 -1.24 21.58
C ALA A 284 -14.88 -2.47 20.66
N THR A 285 -13.78 -2.57 19.96
CA THR A 285 -13.49 -3.69 19.07
C THR A 285 -12.06 -4.16 19.30
N ILE A 286 -11.86 -5.46 19.33
CA ILE A 286 -10.54 -6.08 19.26
C ILE A 286 -10.53 -7.00 18.06
N ALA A 287 -9.53 -6.86 17.20
CA ALA A 287 -9.30 -7.76 16.08
C ALA A 287 -7.86 -8.25 16.09
N THR A 288 -7.67 -9.51 15.68
CA THR A 288 -6.34 -10.10 15.58
C THR A 288 -6.12 -10.64 14.17
N ARG A 289 -4.86 -10.65 13.74
CA ARG A 289 -4.43 -11.34 12.52
C ARG A 289 -2.99 -11.84 12.67
N PHE A 290 -2.64 -12.82 11.88
CA PHE A 290 -1.25 -13.15 11.58
C PHE A 290 -0.84 -12.55 10.24
N PRO A 291 0.45 -12.26 10.05
CA PRO A 291 0.97 -11.80 8.78
C PRO A 291 0.60 -12.75 7.64
N ARG A 292 0.34 -12.18 6.46
CA ARG A 292 0.01 -12.91 5.23
C ARG A 292 1.27 -13.49 4.59
N ILE A 293 1.08 -14.42 3.67
CA ILE A 293 2.16 -15.01 2.89
C ILE A 293 3.05 -13.94 2.21
N SER A 294 2.47 -12.88 1.68
CA SER A 294 3.18 -11.77 1.03
C SER A 294 3.97 -10.87 2.00
N GLU A 295 3.63 -10.86 3.28
CA GLU A 295 4.31 -10.01 4.29
C GLU A 295 5.62 -10.64 4.79
N TYR A 296 5.92 -11.86 4.41
CA TYR A 296 7.17 -12.57 4.73
C TYR A 296 8.19 -12.56 3.59
N ALA A 297 7.81 -12.01 2.44
CA ALA A 297 8.74 -11.82 1.34
C ALA A 297 9.89 -10.90 1.80
N GLY A 298 11.10 -11.28 1.52
CA GLY A 298 12.28 -10.44 1.74
C GLY A 298 13.25 -10.90 2.82
N THR A 299 12.85 -11.53 3.93
CA THR A 299 13.77 -11.85 5.05
C THR A 299 13.86 -13.32 5.41
N GLY A 300 12.99 -14.14 4.86
CA GLY A 300 12.72 -15.45 5.41
C GLY A 300 12.04 -15.31 6.78
N PRO A 301 10.94 -16.03 7.02
CA PRO A 301 10.16 -15.84 8.22
C PRO A 301 10.94 -16.32 9.45
N THR A 302 11.24 -15.39 10.35
CA THR A 302 11.65 -15.73 11.71
C THR A 302 10.42 -15.99 12.57
N GLU A 303 10.55 -16.70 13.69
CA GLU A 303 9.43 -16.87 14.61
C GLU A 303 8.92 -15.52 15.16
N GLU A 304 9.78 -14.53 15.24
CA GLU A 304 9.40 -13.17 15.65
C GLU A 304 8.45 -12.48 14.66
N GLN A 305 8.59 -12.74 13.37
CA GLN A 305 7.71 -12.20 12.34
C GLN A 305 6.31 -12.85 12.35
N TYR A 306 6.16 -14.02 12.98
CA TYR A 306 4.87 -14.70 13.14
C TYR A 306 4.08 -14.27 14.37
N LYS A 307 4.45 -13.16 15.01
CA LYS A 307 3.67 -12.61 16.13
C LYS A 307 2.30 -12.17 15.65
N ARG A 308 1.30 -12.43 16.50
CA ARG A 308 -0.06 -11.98 16.28
C ARG A 308 -0.12 -10.46 16.31
N VAL A 309 -0.65 -9.86 15.25
CA VAL A 309 -1.02 -8.45 15.23
C VAL A 309 -2.34 -8.31 15.95
N THR A 310 -2.41 -7.42 16.95
CA THR A 310 -3.63 -7.12 17.70
C THR A 310 -4.00 -5.66 17.49
N ILE A 311 -5.28 -5.42 17.20
CA ILE A 311 -5.80 -4.10 16.87
C ILE A 311 -7.00 -3.81 17.79
N PRO A 312 -6.77 -3.31 19.01
CA PRO A 312 -7.82 -2.74 19.83
C PRO A 312 -8.24 -1.35 19.31
N LEU A 313 -9.53 -1.11 19.26
CA LEU A 313 -10.18 0.15 18.92
C LEU A 313 -11.22 0.47 19.99
N VAL A 314 -11.21 1.69 20.50
CA VAL A 314 -12.26 2.21 21.39
C VAL A 314 -12.67 3.57 20.87
N ARG A 315 -13.98 3.79 20.74
CA ARG A 315 -14.55 5.07 20.33
C ARG A 315 -15.70 5.47 21.24
N GLY A 316 -15.88 6.77 21.38
CA GLY A 316 -17.03 7.32 22.08
C GLY A 316 -17.37 8.69 21.52
N GLY A 317 -18.64 9.01 21.46
CA GLY A 317 -19.06 10.27 20.88
C GLY A 317 -20.55 10.52 20.93
N ILE A 318 -20.92 11.55 20.22
CA ILE A 318 -22.30 12.06 20.12
C ILE A 318 -22.76 12.00 18.67
N PHE A 319 -24.07 11.93 18.51
CA PHE A 319 -24.70 12.15 17.22
C PHE A 319 -25.94 13.04 17.39
N TYR A 320 -26.22 13.82 16.35
CA TYR A 320 -27.39 14.68 16.28
C TYR A 320 -28.00 14.58 14.87
N LYS A 321 -29.31 14.44 14.79
CA LYS A 321 -30.01 14.34 13.50
C LYS A 321 -31.33 15.10 13.53
N ASN A 322 -31.51 15.96 12.54
CA ASN A 322 -32.79 16.60 12.26
C ASN A 322 -33.06 16.61 10.74
N SER A 323 -33.98 17.45 10.26
CA SER A 323 -34.37 17.50 8.84
C SER A 323 -33.28 18.00 7.90
N TRP A 324 -32.31 18.78 8.37
CA TRP A 324 -31.29 19.41 7.54
C TRP A 324 -29.84 19.06 7.95
N LEU A 325 -29.64 18.47 9.11
CA LEU A 325 -28.32 18.14 9.67
C LEU A 325 -28.31 16.73 10.22
N ASP A 326 -27.34 15.91 9.77
CA ASP A 326 -26.95 14.64 10.40
C ASP A 326 -25.48 14.77 10.81
N LEU A 327 -25.20 14.85 12.11
CA LEU A 327 -23.88 15.12 12.69
C LEU A 327 -23.45 13.96 13.57
N SER A 328 -22.20 13.55 13.43
CA SER A 328 -21.52 12.66 14.37
C SER A 328 -20.17 13.22 14.76
N SER A 329 -19.82 13.11 16.05
CA SER A 329 -18.52 13.55 16.56
C SER A 329 -17.98 12.53 17.54
N MET A 330 -16.80 11.98 17.28
CA MET A 330 -16.25 10.83 17.99
C MET A 330 -14.77 11.03 18.34
N VAL A 331 -14.42 10.68 19.57
CA VAL A 331 -13.02 10.47 19.99
C VAL A 331 -12.69 9.00 19.81
N THR A 332 -11.51 8.71 19.26
CA THR A 332 -11.06 7.38 18.88
C THR A 332 -9.68 7.11 19.44
N TYR A 333 -9.51 5.97 20.08
CA TYR A 333 -8.21 5.38 20.37
C TYR A 333 -8.08 4.08 19.60
N ILE A 334 -7.00 3.94 18.82
CA ILE A 334 -6.66 2.71 18.10
C ILE A 334 -5.17 2.40 18.29
N SER A 335 -4.86 1.14 18.46
CA SER A 335 -3.48 0.65 18.46
C SER A 335 -3.33 -0.51 17.48
N LYS A 336 -2.14 -0.67 16.92
CA LYS A 336 -1.77 -1.82 16.10
C LYS A 336 -0.41 -2.31 16.56
N SER A 337 -0.37 -3.53 17.09
CA SER A 337 0.85 -4.15 17.59
C SER A 337 1.59 -4.93 16.50
N ASN A 338 2.87 -5.23 16.76
CA ASN A 338 3.70 -6.12 15.97
C ASN A 338 3.72 -5.79 14.46
N ASN A 339 3.80 -4.49 14.11
CA ASN A 339 4.16 -4.10 12.76
C ASN A 339 5.62 -4.45 12.51
N ILE A 340 5.94 -4.79 11.28
CA ILE A 340 7.28 -5.19 10.86
C ILE A 340 7.82 -4.12 9.91
N ASP A 341 9.07 -3.71 10.11
CA ASP A 341 9.82 -2.85 9.21
C ASP A 341 11.28 -3.31 9.15
N GLN A 342 11.98 -2.93 8.09
CA GLN A 342 13.40 -3.21 7.90
C GLN A 342 14.13 -1.92 7.57
N GLN A 343 15.21 -1.67 8.29
CA GLN A 343 16.08 -0.54 8.03
C GLN A 343 17.48 -1.01 7.67
N ASN A 344 18.03 -0.44 6.60
CA ASN A 344 19.40 -0.65 6.21
C ASN A 344 20.27 0.45 6.83
N LEU A 345 21.14 0.06 7.74
CA LEU A 345 22.08 0.96 8.41
C LEU A 345 23.44 0.81 7.75
N THR A 346 23.96 1.89 7.18
CA THR A 346 25.29 1.93 6.58
C THR A 346 26.24 2.65 7.54
N LYS A 347 27.37 2.04 7.83
CA LYS A 347 28.39 2.62 8.67
C LYS A 347 28.95 3.91 8.03
N PRO A 348 28.97 5.04 8.75
CA PRO A 348 29.45 6.29 8.19
C PRO A 348 30.86 6.18 7.60
N GLY A 349 31.05 6.71 6.38
CA GLY A 349 32.33 6.72 5.69
C GLY A 349 32.77 5.38 5.07
N THR A 350 31.89 4.37 5.07
CA THR A 350 32.18 3.04 4.50
C THR A 350 31.00 2.54 3.67
N SER A 351 31.19 1.41 2.96
CA SER A 351 30.12 0.66 2.29
C SER A 351 29.56 -0.48 3.15
N GLU A 352 30.05 -0.66 4.40
CA GLU A 352 29.55 -1.70 5.28
C GLU A 352 28.11 -1.38 5.72
N GLY A 353 27.15 -2.21 5.27
CA GLY A 353 25.73 -2.10 5.58
C GLY A 353 25.22 -3.29 6.36
N LYS A 354 24.33 -3.04 7.32
CA LYS A 354 23.57 -4.08 8.03
C LYS A 354 22.08 -3.79 7.99
N THR A 355 21.30 -4.80 7.70
CA THR A 355 19.84 -4.73 7.77
C THR A 355 19.38 -5.13 9.16
N VAL A 356 18.54 -4.31 9.77
CA VAL A 356 17.90 -4.59 11.05
C VAL A 356 16.40 -4.74 10.87
N LEU A 357 15.85 -5.79 11.47
CA LEU A 357 14.41 -6.02 11.58
C LEU A 357 13.88 -5.28 12.80
N LEU A 358 12.81 -4.52 12.60
CA LEU A 358 12.09 -3.80 13.64
C LEU A 358 10.69 -4.39 13.81
N ILE A 359 10.31 -4.67 15.05
CA ILE A 359 8.94 -5.04 15.41
C ILE A 359 8.42 -3.97 16.35
N TYR A 360 7.42 -3.23 15.91
CA TYR A 360 6.96 -2.02 16.57
C TYR A 360 5.43 -1.93 16.62
N ASN A 361 4.92 -0.97 17.38
CA ASN A 361 3.50 -0.69 17.49
C ASN A 361 3.19 0.72 16.97
N ILE A 362 1.95 0.94 16.57
CA ILE A 362 1.41 2.27 16.28
C ILE A 362 0.25 2.50 17.24
N GLN A 363 0.20 3.68 17.85
CA GLN A 363 -0.92 4.13 18.67
C GLN A 363 -1.42 5.46 18.13
N THR A 364 -2.73 5.59 18.00
CA THR A 364 -3.37 6.81 17.51
C THR A 364 -4.50 7.22 18.43
N LEU A 365 -4.43 8.44 18.91
CA LEU A 365 -5.58 9.14 19.50
C LEU A 365 -6.09 10.13 18.45
N GLY A 366 -7.39 10.13 18.20
CA GLY A 366 -8.00 10.96 17.17
C GLY A 366 -9.37 11.48 17.59
N TRP A 367 -9.80 12.52 16.90
CA TRP A 367 -11.13 13.08 16.97
C TRP A 367 -11.63 13.31 15.54
N THR A 368 -12.82 12.80 15.24
CA THR A 368 -13.46 12.95 13.93
C THR A 368 -14.87 13.47 14.10
N THR A 369 -15.20 14.49 13.34
CA THR A 369 -16.56 15.02 13.20
C THR A 369 -16.97 14.94 11.73
N SER A 370 -18.12 14.32 11.47
CA SER A 370 -18.73 14.20 10.14
C SER A 370 -20.12 14.81 10.17
N ALA A 371 -20.49 15.55 9.15
CA ALA A 371 -21.79 16.18 9.01
C ALA A 371 -22.32 16.05 7.59
N GLU A 372 -23.59 15.63 7.46
CA GLU A 372 -24.40 15.75 6.26
C GLU A 372 -25.33 16.95 6.42
N ILE A 373 -25.24 17.94 5.56
CA ILE A 373 -25.88 19.24 5.68
C ILE A 373 -26.74 19.50 4.46
N ASN A 374 -28.08 19.59 4.66
CA ASN A 374 -29.07 19.78 3.61
C ASN A 374 -29.99 20.96 4.00
N PRO A 375 -29.48 22.21 4.06
CA PRO A 375 -30.20 23.35 4.67
C PRO A 375 -31.41 23.82 3.84
N PHE A 376 -31.40 23.54 2.54
CA PHE A 376 -32.50 23.83 1.63
C PHE A 376 -32.56 22.82 0.48
N LYS A 377 -33.65 22.83 -0.24
CA LYS A 377 -33.89 21.90 -1.35
C LYS A 377 -32.77 21.99 -2.40
N ASN A 378 -32.36 20.81 -2.89
CA ASN A 378 -31.35 20.63 -3.94
C ASN A 378 -29.90 20.93 -3.52
N PHE A 379 -29.63 21.36 -2.30
CA PHE A 379 -28.27 21.52 -1.79
C PHE A 379 -27.92 20.41 -0.81
N HIS A 380 -26.76 19.80 -1.01
CA HIS A 380 -26.21 18.75 -0.17
C HIS A 380 -24.73 19.06 0.08
N MET A 381 -24.28 18.90 1.31
CA MET A 381 -22.88 19.06 1.65
C MET A 381 -22.48 18.00 2.66
N HIS A 382 -21.46 17.23 2.33
CA HIS A 382 -20.72 16.44 3.30
C HIS A 382 -19.55 17.27 3.84
N ALA A 383 -19.37 17.28 5.16
CA ALA A 383 -18.25 17.92 5.82
C ALA A 383 -17.59 16.94 6.79
N LEU A 384 -16.27 16.79 6.69
CA LEU A 384 -15.47 15.95 7.59
C LEU A 384 -14.32 16.76 8.16
N PHE A 385 -14.11 16.63 9.45
CA PHE A 385 -12.92 17.10 10.15
C PHE A 385 -12.33 15.94 10.94
N THR A 386 -11.02 15.70 10.79
CA THR A 386 -10.28 14.74 11.60
C THR A 386 -9.00 15.37 12.14
N TYR A 387 -8.82 15.25 13.44
CA TYR A 387 -7.52 15.44 14.10
C TYR A 387 -7.04 14.10 14.62
N GLN A 388 -5.80 13.73 14.35
CA GLN A 388 -5.21 12.47 14.79
C GLN A 388 -3.73 12.62 15.13
N LYS A 389 -3.28 11.86 16.13
CA LYS A 389 -1.89 11.82 16.56
C LYS A 389 -1.40 10.37 16.52
N PRO A 390 -1.00 9.85 15.35
CA PRO A 390 -0.40 8.53 15.23
C PRO A 390 1.07 8.58 15.66
N VAL A 391 1.48 7.73 16.59
CA VAL A 391 2.84 7.67 17.11
C VAL A 391 3.41 6.26 17.04
N TYR A 392 4.69 6.16 16.72
CA TYR A 392 5.44 4.91 16.85
C TYR A 392 5.67 4.57 18.33
N LYS A 393 5.57 3.30 18.66
CA LYS A 393 5.88 2.72 19.96
C LYS A 393 6.80 1.52 19.78
N ASN A 394 7.82 1.41 20.63
CA ASN A 394 8.83 0.35 20.56
C ASN A 394 9.60 0.31 19.22
N TYR A 395 9.68 1.43 18.53
CA TYR A 395 10.43 1.55 17.27
C TYR A 395 11.88 1.90 17.57
N ASN A 396 12.64 0.90 17.97
CA ASN A 396 14.07 1.03 18.27
C ASN A 396 14.82 -0.27 17.96
N ALA A 397 16.00 -0.13 17.39
CA ALA A 397 16.93 -1.22 17.15
C ALA A 397 18.35 -0.69 17.06
N SER A 398 19.33 -1.58 17.20
CA SER A 398 20.74 -1.28 17.04
C SER A 398 21.47 -2.38 16.31
N VAL A 399 22.52 -2.00 15.59
CA VAL A 399 23.46 -2.93 14.95
C VAL A 399 24.88 -2.59 15.37
N THR A 400 25.70 -3.61 15.54
CA THR A 400 27.15 -3.46 15.78
C THR A 400 27.89 -3.90 14.53
N PHE A 401 28.76 -3.03 14.01
CA PHE A 401 29.59 -3.27 12.83
C PHE A 401 30.83 -4.12 13.18
N SER A 402 31.59 -4.48 12.15
CA SER A 402 32.76 -5.37 12.27
C SER A 402 33.85 -4.86 13.21
N ASP A 403 33.96 -3.54 13.34
CA ASP A 403 34.94 -2.85 14.22
C ASP A 403 34.42 -2.56 15.64
N GLY A 404 33.22 -3.07 15.99
CA GLY A 404 32.57 -2.83 17.28
C GLY A 404 31.76 -1.54 17.38
N GLN A 405 31.76 -0.67 16.37
CA GLN A 405 30.94 0.53 16.36
C GLN A 405 29.45 0.16 16.32
N THR A 406 28.65 0.77 17.18
CA THR A 406 27.19 0.54 17.22
C THR A 406 26.43 1.73 16.65
N MET A 407 25.46 1.45 15.79
CA MET A 407 24.52 2.42 15.24
C MET A 407 23.10 2.04 15.64
N SER A 408 22.30 3.03 16.04
CA SER A 408 20.92 2.81 16.50
C SER A 408 19.91 3.58 15.68
N VAL A 409 18.75 2.98 15.49
CA VAL A 409 17.54 3.62 14.98
C VAL A 409 16.54 3.77 16.12
N ASN A 410 16.05 4.97 16.34
CA ASN A 410 15.01 5.22 17.34
C ASN A 410 13.99 6.24 16.80
N ALA A 411 12.78 5.78 16.56
CA ALA A 411 11.62 6.62 16.23
C ALA A 411 10.52 6.52 17.31
N ASN A 412 10.85 6.01 18.50
CA ASN A 412 9.87 5.85 19.56
C ASN A 412 9.24 7.19 19.95
N ASN A 413 7.90 7.22 20.05
CA ASN A 413 7.07 8.40 20.32
C ASN A 413 7.06 9.48 19.22
N LYS A 414 7.71 9.26 18.08
CA LYS A 414 7.62 10.16 16.92
C LYS A 414 6.32 9.92 16.16
N ILE A 415 5.89 10.95 15.44
CA ILE A 415 4.70 10.89 14.58
C ILE A 415 4.99 9.94 13.41
N VAL A 416 4.00 9.11 13.09
CA VAL A 416 4.10 8.19 11.95
C VAL A 416 4.21 9.00 10.65
N LYS A 417 5.23 8.71 9.86
CA LYS A 417 5.48 9.40 8.59
C LYS A 417 4.31 9.25 7.62
N GLU A 418 4.16 10.20 6.70
CA GLU A 418 3.14 10.25 5.64
C GLU A 418 1.69 10.38 6.12
N ILE A 419 1.44 10.36 7.43
CA ILE A 419 0.09 10.49 7.97
C ILE A 419 -0.13 11.93 8.43
N PRO A 420 -1.05 12.69 7.81
CA PRO A 420 -1.38 14.03 8.25
C PRO A 420 -2.14 13.98 9.58
N GLN A 421 -1.82 14.94 10.47
CA GLN A 421 -2.52 15.05 11.75
C GLN A 421 -3.89 15.73 11.64
N VAL A 422 -4.08 16.54 10.60
CA VAL A 422 -5.33 17.25 10.32
C VAL A 422 -5.81 16.90 8.93
N LEU A 423 -7.08 16.53 8.82
CA LEU A 423 -7.79 16.31 7.58
C LEU A 423 -9.09 17.09 7.61
N ILE A 424 -9.39 17.81 6.52
CA ILE A 424 -10.67 18.47 6.31
C ILE A 424 -11.19 18.07 4.94
N GLU A 425 -12.47 17.73 4.87
CA GLU A 425 -13.15 17.42 3.63
C GLU A 425 -14.48 18.18 3.57
N LEU A 426 -14.74 18.87 2.46
CA LEU A 426 -15.96 19.63 2.22
C LEU A 426 -16.43 19.31 0.79
N ASP A 427 -17.57 18.65 0.67
CA ASP A 427 -18.12 18.18 -0.60
C ASP A 427 -19.51 18.79 -0.86
N PRO A 428 -19.61 20.09 -1.24
CA PRO A 428 -20.87 20.68 -1.62
C PRO A 428 -21.33 20.19 -2.99
N ARG A 429 -22.61 19.89 -3.09
CA ARG A 429 -23.31 19.53 -4.33
C ARG A 429 -24.60 20.32 -4.45
N TYR A 430 -24.90 20.77 -5.66
CA TYR A 430 -26.16 21.43 -5.98
C TYR A 430 -26.83 20.76 -7.18
N ASP A 431 -28.07 20.32 -6.99
CA ASP A 431 -28.90 19.75 -8.04
C ASP A 431 -29.64 20.90 -8.78
N ILE A 432 -29.03 21.37 -9.87
CA ILE A 432 -29.54 22.50 -10.68
C ILE A 432 -30.92 22.16 -11.26
N THR A 433 -31.02 20.92 -11.74
CA THR A 433 -32.28 20.32 -12.18
C THR A 433 -32.33 18.85 -11.72
N LYS A 434 -33.43 18.15 -12.00
CA LYS A 434 -33.51 16.68 -11.73
C LYS A 434 -32.44 15.86 -12.48
N ASN A 435 -31.91 16.42 -13.57
CA ASN A 435 -30.99 15.71 -14.46
C ASN A 435 -29.60 16.35 -14.51
N LEU A 436 -29.40 17.51 -13.91
CA LEU A 436 -28.13 18.25 -13.95
C LEU A 436 -27.72 18.62 -12.54
N SER A 437 -26.51 18.24 -12.16
CA SER A 437 -25.90 18.59 -10.88
C SER A 437 -24.48 19.12 -11.04
N ALA A 438 -24.10 20.04 -10.18
CA ALA A 438 -22.73 20.52 -10.01
C ALA A 438 -22.22 20.14 -8.61
N TRP A 439 -20.95 19.82 -8.50
CA TRP A 439 -20.32 19.44 -7.25
C TRP A 439 -18.90 19.99 -7.17
N LEU A 440 -18.44 20.22 -5.95
CA LEU A 440 -17.05 20.54 -5.60
C LEU A 440 -16.60 19.60 -4.48
N SER A 441 -15.29 19.39 -4.36
CA SER A 441 -14.68 18.69 -3.26
C SER A 441 -13.37 19.39 -2.89
N PHE A 442 -13.25 19.77 -1.63
CA PHE A 442 -12.08 20.43 -1.06
C PHE A 442 -11.51 19.51 0.02
N ARG A 443 -10.29 19.05 -0.15
CA ARG A 443 -9.60 18.15 0.79
C ARG A 443 -8.32 18.81 1.27
N TYR A 444 -8.27 19.16 2.53
CA TYR A 444 -7.05 19.65 3.17
C TYR A 444 -6.33 18.51 3.86
N PHE A 445 -5.09 18.33 3.52
CA PHE A 445 -4.15 17.45 4.20
C PHE A 445 -3.16 18.33 4.97
N GLY A 446 -3.11 18.19 6.29
CA GLY A 446 -2.14 18.89 7.12
C GLY A 446 -0.71 18.44 6.85
N LYS A 447 0.25 19.08 7.50
CA LYS A 447 1.66 18.73 7.46
C LYS A 447 1.89 17.22 7.66
N THR A 448 2.76 16.62 6.83
CA THR A 448 3.21 15.23 6.96
C THR A 448 4.73 15.14 7.06
N TYR A 449 5.23 14.28 7.94
CA TYR A 449 6.66 14.00 7.97
C TYR A 449 7.04 13.03 6.85
N ALA A 450 8.13 13.35 6.16
CA ALA A 450 8.67 12.55 5.06
C ALA A 450 9.66 11.47 5.54
N ASN A 451 10.09 11.54 6.81
CA ASN A 451 11.06 10.59 7.37
C ASN A 451 10.78 10.26 8.84
N LEU A 452 11.43 9.19 9.33
CA LEU A 452 11.26 8.66 10.69
C LEU A 452 11.75 9.62 11.78
N GLN A 453 12.70 10.50 11.47
CA GLN A 453 13.32 11.39 12.44
C GLN A 453 12.61 12.74 12.59
N GLU A 454 11.47 12.95 11.88
CA GLU A 454 10.71 14.21 11.84
C GLU A 454 11.57 15.42 11.39
N ALA A 455 12.65 15.15 10.66
CA ALA A 455 13.58 16.14 10.19
C ALA A 455 13.14 16.77 8.86
N LEU A 456 12.49 15.99 8.01
CA LEU A 456 11.97 16.41 6.72
C LEU A 456 10.44 16.26 6.70
N TYR A 457 9.77 17.23 6.07
CA TYR A 457 8.31 17.25 6.02
C TYR A 457 7.81 17.97 4.77
N PHE A 458 6.58 17.67 4.40
CA PHE A 458 5.80 18.43 3.45
C PHE A 458 4.78 19.29 4.20
N ASN A 459 4.62 20.54 3.76
CA ASN A 459 3.57 21.42 4.27
C ASN A 459 2.19 20.89 3.95
N GLY A 460 1.20 21.34 4.70
CA GLY A 460 -0.19 21.05 4.37
C GLY A 460 -0.57 21.63 3.02
N HIS A 461 -1.49 20.95 2.32
CA HIS A 461 -1.94 21.32 0.99
C HIS A 461 -3.42 21.00 0.79
N TRP A 462 -4.02 21.63 -0.21
CA TRP A 462 -5.37 21.35 -0.67
C TRP A 462 -5.35 20.48 -1.94
N GLU A 463 -6.16 19.44 -1.95
CA GLU A 463 -6.54 18.75 -3.18
C GLU A 463 -7.98 19.16 -3.51
N THR A 464 -8.20 19.71 -4.70
CA THR A 464 -9.48 20.32 -5.08
C THR A 464 -10.02 19.68 -6.34
N PHE A 465 -11.31 19.33 -6.29
CA PHE A 465 -12.00 18.67 -7.39
C PHE A 465 -13.33 19.36 -7.63
N GLY A 466 -13.86 19.20 -8.82
CA GLY A 466 -15.22 19.66 -9.11
C GLY A 466 -15.71 19.12 -10.43
N GLY A 467 -16.99 19.24 -10.65
CA GLY A 467 -17.55 18.76 -11.90
C GLY A 467 -19.03 19.03 -12.08
N ILE A 468 -19.48 18.68 -13.26
CA ILE A 468 -20.88 18.74 -13.66
C ILE A 468 -21.26 17.36 -14.17
N ASN A 469 -22.40 16.85 -13.72
CA ASN A 469 -22.99 15.61 -14.19
C ASN A 469 -24.35 15.89 -14.81
N TRP A 470 -24.56 15.42 -16.04
CA TRP A 470 -25.80 15.58 -16.78
C TRP A 470 -26.35 14.24 -17.24
N ASN A 471 -27.49 13.83 -16.70
CA ASN A 471 -28.29 12.71 -17.19
C ASN A 471 -29.15 13.20 -18.36
N VAL A 472 -28.60 13.11 -19.58
CA VAL A 472 -29.28 13.58 -20.80
C VAL A 472 -30.65 12.89 -20.95
N ASN A 473 -30.64 11.57 -20.71
CA ASN A 473 -31.83 10.73 -20.63
C ASN A 473 -31.54 9.47 -19.79
N LYS A 474 -32.48 8.51 -19.74
CA LYS A 474 -32.34 7.27 -18.97
C LYS A 474 -31.17 6.37 -19.42
N ASN A 475 -30.69 6.55 -20.63
CA ASN A 475 -29.64 5.74 -21.24
C ASN A 475 -28.27 6.44 -21.34
N LEU A 476 -28.24 7.78 -21.39
CA LEU A 476 -27.02 8.55 -21.60
C LEU A 476 -26.76 9.53 -20.45
N SER A 477 -25.60 9.41 -19.84
CA SER A 477 -25.07 10.36 -18.87
C SER A 477 -23.72 10.93 -19.36
N LEU A 478 -23.55 12.24 -19.25
CA LEU A 478 -22.33 12.96 -19.56
C LEU A 478 -21.77 13.62 -18.29
N GLY A 479 -20.45 13.71 -18.20
CA GLY A 479 -19.79 14.38 -17.08
C GLY A 479 -18.52 15.09 -17.50
N VAL A 480 -18.23 16.16 -16.79
CA VAL A 480 -16.95 16.87 -16.83
C VAL A 480 -16.44 16.95 -15.41
N SER A 481 -15.20 16.54 -15.20
CA SER A 481 -14.54 16.65 -13.91
C SER A 481 -13.24 17.45 -14.06
N VAL A 482 -12.96 18.28 -13.08
CA VAL A 482 -11.72 19.04 -12.97
C VAL A 482 -10.99 18.58 -11.71
N ILE A 483 -9.72 18.26 -11.85
CA ILE A 483 -8.84 17.83 -10.77
C ILE A 483 -7.83 18.93 -10.54
N ASN A 484 -7.55 19.22 -9.26
CA ASN A 484 -6.65 20.29 -8.83
C ASN A 484 -7.05 21.65 -9.44
N ILE A 485 -8.27 22.09 -9.10
CA ILE A 485 -8.87 23.35 -9.63
C ILE A 485 -7.95 24.55 -9.40
N PHE A 486 -7.28 24.61 -8.26
CA PHE A 486 -6.38 25.72 -7.90
C PHE A 486 -4.97 25.57 -8.49
N ASN A 487 -4.71 24.46 -9.22
CA ASN A 487 -3.39 24.12 -9.76
C ASN A 487 -2.29 24.23 -8.69
N GLU A 488 -2.61 23.76 -7.48
CA GLU A 488 -1.67 23.76 -6.37
C GLU A 488 -0.46 22.86 -6.71
N LYS A 489 0.72 23.41 -6.54
CA LYS A 489 1.98 22.70 -6.78
C LYS A 489 2.53 22.23 -5.45
N GLY A 490 2.96 20.97 -5.39
CA GLY A 490 3.51 20.42 -4.17
C GLY A 490 4.00 18.99 -4.34
N ALA A 491 4.60 18.47 -3.28
CA ALA A 491 5.02 17.09 -3.19
C ALA A 491 4.49 16.46 -1.89
N LYS A 492 4.36 15.15 -1.89
CA LYS A 492 3.89 14.35 -0.74
C LYS A 492 4.60 13.00 -0.70
N GLY A 493 4.35 12.23 0.34
CA GLY A 493 4.89 10.88 0.49
C GLY A 493 6.26 10.85 1.19
N THR A 494 7.02 9.82 0.92
CA THR A 494 8.38 9.62 1.45
C THR A 494 9.41 10.23 0.51
N ILE A 495 10.48 10.77 1.07
CA ILE A 495 11.68 11.16 0.33
C ILE A 495 12.64 9.99 0.38
N SER A 496 12.95 9.41 -0.78
CA SER A 496 13.80 8.21 -0.87
C SER A 496 15.20 8.46 -0.28
N GLY A 497 15.67 7.52 0.54
CA GLY A 497 16.98 7.59 1.20
C GLY A 497 17.07 8.56 2.38
N SER A 498 15.94 9.12 2.83
CA SER A 498 15.91 10.13 3.89
C SER A 498 15.48 9.60 5.26
N GLU A 499 15.13 8.33 5.39
CA GLU A 499 14.46 7.76 6.57
C GLU A 499 15.18 8.08 7.89
N LEU A 500 16.50 8.07 7.89
CA LEU A 500 17.33 8.24 9.09
C LEU A 500 17.98 9.62 9.22
N ILE A 501 17.74 10.53 8.28
CA ILE A 501 18.26 11.89 8.35
C ILE A 501 17.73 12.58 9.62
N THR A 502 18.63 13.05 10.46
CA THR A 502 18.32 13.78 11.68
C THR A 502 18.09 15.26 11.42
N LYS A 503 17.57 16.00 12.40
CA LYS A 503 17.36 17.46 12.29
C LYS A 503 18.67 18.22 12.09
N ASP A 504 19.76 17.75 12.72
CA ASP A 504 21.08 18.37 12.59
C ASP A 504 21.70 18.16 11.21
N GLU A 505 21.32 17.07 10.54
CA GLU A 505 21.79 16.74 9.20
C GLU A 505 20.91 17.34 8.09
N ALA A 506 19.67 17.71 8.40
CA ALA A 506 18.69 18.18 7.42
C ALA A 506 19.20 19.41 6.63
N GLY A 507 19.98 20.29 7.27
CA GLY A 507 20.59 21.45 6.62
C GLY A 507 21.52 21.12 5.45
N LYS A 508 22.13 19.92 5.43
CA LYS A 508 22.99 19.45 4.33
C LYS A 508 22.23 19.18 3.03
N TYR A 509 20.90 19.06 3.13
CA TYR A 509 20.01 18.79 2.00
C TYR A 509 19.32 20.05 1.47
N ALA A 510 19.53 21.20 2.11
CA ALA A 510 19.01 22.48 1.63
C ALA A 510 19.55 22.80 0.24
N GLY A 511 18.66 23.13 -0.70
CA GLY A 511 19.01 23.42 -2.09
C GLY A 511 19.35 22.20 -2.96
N LYS A 512 19.30 20.98 -2.42
CA LYS A 512 19.52 19.75 -3.20
C LYS A 512 18.22 19.20 -3.75
N TYR A 513 18.30 18.54 -4.91
CA TYR A 513 17.19 17.81 -5.48
C TYR A 513 17.00 16.49 -4.73
N MET A 514 15.74 16.17 -4.43
CA MET A 514 15.34 14.92 -3.79
C MET A 514 14.14 14.32 -4.54
N SER A 515 14.08 12.99 -4.58
CA SER A 515 12.96 12.28 -5.20
C SER A 515 11.75 12.28 -4.28
N GLY A 516 10.56 12.53 -4.82
CA GLY A 516 9.28 12.53 -4.11
C GLY A 516 8.09 12.40 -5.07
N ASN A 517 6.90 12.25 -4.50
CA ASN A 517 5.66 12.19 -5.28
C ASN A 517 5.06 13.58 -5.41
N TYR A 518 4.70 13.99 -6.61
CA TYR A 518 4.07 15.29 -6.87
C TYR A 518 2.55 15.21 -6.81
N LEU A 519 1.93 16.33 -6.46
CA LEU A 519 0.50 16.49 -6.61
C LEU A 519 0.13 16.44 -8.10
N ARG A 520 -1.04 15.86 -8.40
CA ARG A 520 -1.54 15.82 -9.78
C ARG A 520 -1.78 17.26 -10.26
N PRO A 521 -1.29 17.66 -11.46
CA PRO A 521 -1.53 18.98 -11.98
C PRO A 521 -3.01 19.20 -12.35
N PHE A 522 -3.39 20.44 -12.61
CA PHE A 522 -4.71 20.77 -13.17
C PHE A 522 -5.02 19.86 -14.36
N THR A 523 -6.13 19.15 -14.27
CA THR A 523 -6.54 18.18 -15.28
C THR A 523 -8.04 18.25 -15.49
N VAL A 524 -8.48 18.21 -16.74
CA VAL A 524 -9.90 18.10 -17.11
C VAL A 524 -10.17 16.73 -17.69
N GLU A 525 -11.21 16.08 -17.21
CA GLU A 525 -11.65 14.75 -17.67
C GLU A 525 -13.09 14.82 -18.16
N PHE A 526 -13.34 14.19 -19.29
CA PHE A 526 -14.68 14.02 -19.85
C PHE A 526 -15.09 12.55 -19.71
N ASN A 527 -16.30 12.32 -19.29
CA ASN A 527 -16.86 10.99 -19.23
C ASN A 527 -18.23 10.91 -19.90
N ALA A 528 -18.50 9.77 -20.52
CA ALA A 528 -19.80 9.43 -21.07
C ALA A 528 -20.15 8.00 -20.68
N SER A 529 -21.36 7.78 -20.19
CA SER A 529 -21.88 6.45 -19.84
C SER A 529 -23.15 6.17 -20.61
N ILE A 530 -23.16 5.03 -21.30
CA ILE A 530 -24.31 4.57 -22.08
C ILE A 530 -24.78 3.26 -21.47
N LYS A 531 -26.10 3.19 -21.18
CA LYS A 531 -26.78 1.97 -20.74
C LYS A 531 -27.62 1.42 -21.89
N PHE A 532 -27.44 0.18 -22.19
CA PHE A 532 -28.16 -0.53 -23.24
C PHE A 532 -29.36 -1.28 -22.68
#